data_7f3d50a353635708f214af9496b7cf48
#
_entry.id   7f3d50a353635708f214af9496b7cf48
#
_cell.length_a   1.000
_cell.length_b   1.000
_cell.length_c   1.000
_cell.angle_alpha   90.00
_cell.angle_beta   90.00
_cell.angle_gamma   90.00
#
_symmetry.space_group_name_H-M   'P 1'
#
loop_
_entity.id
_entity.type
_entity.pdbx_description
1 polymer ?
#
loop_
_entity_poly.entity_id
_entity_poly.type
_entity_poly.pdbx_seq_one_letter_code
_entity_poly.pdbx_strand_id
1 'polypeptide(L)'
;MQETLETLQQKGQILDRLLDFIKEGLGIEKSMQVKLVEGGWEEKIEHAKQHGKLKVVLVGGFSEGKTSIAAAWLENLDRSHMKIAHEESSDQIDVYDAKGCIQLVDTPGLFGFKEKYSGGEAQEYQKITEKYLSQAHLILYVINPTNPIKESHKEELCWLFKELDLLPRSVFVLSKFDKVADLKDEGDYKHHLEIKQENVRGRLQEMIGLDEEQAKSLDIVAVAANPHDRGVEYWLEHMEEFHRYSHIESLQKATEAKIAANGGVESLILKAQKSVLSDLLHPCLKKGQGILEKIGAEIRALQETHAKMSADLGELKQNIETSKESLEAFFADHFKRLLENLEETGLNNIKAFLERWIGAGGSVLKNTIEEKFNQEKAIIDVGFAFIATKFETEASDFEKILKGVKYFTGTGTATGAASMLTGVLEGLGLGAKALSRVTAILGAVIIALEAVERIWEGIKQTELEEDKKKLKAEVEKVKEDVFKIIGQFYQKGLEAYEDLNLAIINLKNEIKSSKERQKTLESWIAHGKTIEA
;
A
#
# COMPACT_ATOMS: atom_id res chain seq x y z
N MET A 1 -41.51 -23.69 -0.55
CA MET A 1 -41.03 -23.62 0.87
C MET A 1 -39.57 -24.04 0.99
N GLN A 2 -39.15 -25.15 0.36
CA GLN A 2 -37.75 -25.59 0.39
C GLN A 2 -36.81 -24.60 -0.32
N GLU A 3 -37.17 -24.12 -1.50
CA GLU A 3 -36.48 -23.11 -2.28
C GLU A 3 -36.37 -21.74 -1.55
N THR A 4 -37.44 -21.37 -0.82
CA THR A 4 -37.46 -20.16 0.03
C THR A 4 -36.52 -20.30 1.25
N LEU A 5 -36.43 -21.49 1.86
CA LEU A 5 -35.52 -21.78 2.97
C LEU A 5 -34.05 -21.81 2.53
N GLU A 6 -33.76 -22.41 1.38
CA GLU A 6 -32.41 -22.40 0.78
C GLU A 6 -31.98 -20.99 0.43
N THR A 7 -32.88 -20.18 -0.14
CA THR A 7 -32.58 -18.75 -0.44
C THR A 7 -32.33 -17.94 0.83
N LEU A 8 -33.10 -18.18 1.90
CA LEU A 8 -32.90 -17.52 3.20
C LEU A 8 -31.59 -17.93 3.88
N GLN A 9 -31.21 -19.20 3.77
CA GLN A 9 -29.92 -19.69 4.28
C GLN A 9 -28.74 -19.08 3.52
N GLN A 10 -28.84 -18.98 2.18
CA GLN A 10 -27.82 -18.30 1.35
C GLN A 10 -27.68 -16.82 1.70
N LYS A 11 -28.80 -16.13 2.01
CA LYS A 11 -28.81 -14.72 2.43
C LYS A 11 -27.95 -14.46 3.68
N GLY A 12 -28.12 -15.29 4.71
CA GLY A 12 -27.31 -15.17 5.94
C GLY A 12 -25.83 -15.40 5.69
N GLN A 13 -25.49 -16.42 4.91
CA GLN A 13 -24.10 -16.82 4.65
C GLN A 13 -23.28 -15.77 3.88
N ILE A 14 -23.89 -15.06 2.90
CA ILE A 14 -23.18 -14.03 2.11
C ILE A 14 -22.73 -12.87 2.99
N LEU A 15 -23.65 -12.33 3.80
CA LEU A 15 -23.33 -11.21 4.69
C LEU A 15 -22.39 -11.58 5.83
N ASP A 16 -22.47 -12.82 6.33
CA ASP A 16 -21.56 -13.31 7.35
C ASP A 16 -20.13 -13.48 6.80
N ARG A 17 -19.98 -14.03 5.60
CA ARG A 17 -18.68 -14.11 4.90
C ARG A 17 -18.07 -12.73 4.65
N LEU A 18 -18.89 -11.75 4.23
CA LEU A 18 -18.45 -10.37 4.07
C LEU A 18 -17.99 -9.76 5.39
N LEU A 19 -18.74 -10.00 6.48
CA LEU A 19 -18.40 -9.52 7.80
C LEU A 19 -17.05 -10.07 8.28
N ASP A 20 -16.81 -11.38 8.06
CA ASP A 20 -15.55 -12.01 8.41
C ASP A 20 -14.39 -11.43 7.59
N PHE A 21 -14.57 -11.24 6.29
CA PHE A 21 -13.60 -10.58 5.40
C PHE A 21 -13.25 -9.16 5.87
N ILE A 22 -14.25 -8.36 6.25
CA ILE A 22 -14.03 -7.01 6.77
C ILE A 22 -13.26 -7.03 8.09
N LYS A 23 -13.60 -7.93 9.02
CA LYS A 23 -12.88 -8.09 10.29
C LYS A 23 -11.43 -8.50 10.09
N GLU A 24 -11.15 -9.41 9.16
CA GLU A 24 -9.79 -9.77 8.77
C GLU A 24 -9.04 -8.55 8.22
N GLY A 25 -9.67 -7.77 7.32
CA GLY A 25 -9.12 -6.53 6.79
C GLY A 25 -8.77 -5.51 7.88
N LEU A 26 -9.63 -5.32 8.87
CA LEU A 26 -9.37 -4.44 10.02
C LEU A 26 -8.20 -4.96 10.90
N GLY A 27 -8.06 -6.27 11.02
CA GLY A 27 -6.90 -6.89 11.68
C GLY A 27 -5.60 -6.58 10.94
N ILE A 28 -5.62 -6.66 9.61
CA ILE A 28 -4.49 -6.31 8.74
C ILE A 28 -4.19 -4.81 8.81
N GLU A 29 -5.20 -3.93 8.76
CA GLU A 29 -5.02 -2.48 8.95
C GLU A 29 -4.23 -2.17 10.22
N LYS A 30 -4.62 -2.79 11.33
CA LYS A 30 -3.96 -2.58 12.63
C LYS A 30 -2.52 -3.10 12.64
N SER A 31 -2.27 -4.28 12.04
CA SER A 31 -0.94 -4.89 12.02
C SER A 31 0.03 -4.21 11.08
N MET A 32 -0.45 -3.70 9.93
CA MET A 32 0.36 -3.08 8.88
C MET A 32 0.29 -1.54 8.89
N GLN A 33 -0.56 -0.94 9.73
CA GLN A 33 -0.82 0.51 9.80
C GLN A 33 -1.25 1.11 8.44
N VAL A 34 -2.08 0.39 7.72
CA VAL A 34 -2.63 0.78 6.42
C VAL A 34 -4.14 1.00 6.52
N LYS A 35 -4.76 1.58 5.50
CA LYS A 35 -6.22 1.75 5.41
C LYS A 35 -6.76 0.90 4.26
N LEU A 36 -7.52 -0.16 4.59
CA LEU A 36 -8.13 -1.11 3.66
C LEU A 36 -9.65 -0.96 3.60
N VAL A 37 -10.27 -0.83 4.78
CA VAL A 37 -11.72 -0.80 4.95
C VAL A 37 -12.22 0.63 5.11
N GLU A 38 -13.30 0.99 4.43
CA GLU A 38 -13.94 2.29 4.59
C GLU A 38 -14.88 2.30 5.80
N GLY A 39 -15.12 3.48 6.38
CA GLY A 39 -16.09 3.61 7.46
C GLY A 39 -17.53 3.44 6.99
N GLY A 40 -18.44 3.19 7.94
CA GLY A 40 -19.88 3.05 7.63
C GLY A 40 -20.31 1.66 7.13
N TRP A 41 -19.41 0.68 7.07
CA TRP A 41 -19.72 -0.69 6.68
C TRP A 41 -20.68 -1.39 7.63
N GLU A 42 -20.61 -1.10 8.94
CA GLU A 42 -21.47 -1.68 9.96
C GLU A 42 -22.93 -1.36 9.71
N GLU A 43 -23.25 -0.09 9.46
CA GLU A 43 -24.60 0.35 9.13
C GLU A 43 -25.11 -0.26 7.83
N LYS A 44 -24.26 -0.33 6.78
CA LYS A 44 -24.65 -0.93 5.50
C LYS A 44 -25.00 -2.41 5.66
N ILE A 45 -24.24 -3.17 6.42
CA ILE A 45 -24.51 -4.59 6.69
C ILE A 45 -25.75 -4.75 7.56
N GLU A 46 -25.90 -3.95 8.61
CA GLU A 46 -27.06 -4.03 9.50
C GLU A 46 -28.37 -3.76 8.73
N HIS A 47 -28.39 -2.71 7.91
CA HIS A 47 -29.53 -2.43 7.05
C HIS A 47 -29.79 -3.53 6.01
N ALA A 48 -28.74 -4.17 5.48
CA ALA A 48 -28.91 -5.29 4.56
C ALA A 48 -29.47 -6.56 5.25
N LYS A 49 -29.27 -6.70 6.56
CA LYS A 49 -29.84 -7.78 7.39
C LYS A 49 -31.30 -7.54 7.77
N GLN A 50 -31.74 -6.29 7.83
CA GLN A 50 -33.14 -5.96 8.17
C GLN A 50 -34.08 -6.40 7.05
N HIS A 51 -34.91 -7.39 7.33
CA HIS A 51 -35.88 -7.97 6.39
C HIS A 51 -37.25 -7.36 6.61
N GLY A 52 -37.97 -6.96 5.55
CA GLY A 52 -39.36 -6.65 5.69
C GLY A 52 -40.02 -5.83 4.60
N LYS A 53 -39.37 -4.86 3.99
CA LYS A 53 -39.99 -3.97 3.01
C LYS A 53 -39.19 -3.88 1.73
N LEU A 54 -39.90 -3.86 0.58
CA LEU A 54 -39.27 -3.60 -0.72
C LEU A 54 -38.79 -2.14 -0.77
N LYS A 55 -37.50 -1.91 -0.81
CA LYS A 55 -36.90 -0.56 -0.94
C LYS A 55 -36.88 -0.16 -2.41
N VAL A 56 -37.66 0.85 -2.76
CA VAL A 56 -37.66 1.48 -4.08
C VAL A 56 -37.02 2.86 -3.95
N VAL A 57 -35.93 3.10 -4.67
CA VAL A 57 -35.15 4.34 -4.56
C VAL A 57 -35.33 5.17 -5.83
N LEU A 58 -35.74 6.45 -5.67
CA LEU A 58 -35.80 7.40 -6.77
C LEU A 58 -34.43 8.08 -6.92
N VAL A 59 -33.90 8.02 -8.13
CA VAL A 59 -32.61 8.57 -8.53
C VAL A 59 -32.79 9.53 -9.70
N GLY A 60 -32.02 10.57 -9.78
CA GLY A 60 -32.04 11.52 -10.89
C GLY A 60 -31.51 12.87 -10.50
N GLY A 61 -31.41 13.80 -11.45
CA GLY A 61 -30.89 15.12 -11.24
C GLY A 61 -31.76 15.99 -10.31
N PHE A 62 -31.19 17.14 -9.94
CA PHE A 62 -31.93 18.13 -9.16
C PHE A 62 -33.11 18.68 -9.96
N SER A 63 -34.26 18.87 -9.31
CA SER A 63 -35.50 19.41 -9.93
C SER A 63 -36.09 18.55 -11.08
N GLU A 64 -35.73 17.29 -11.22
CA GLU A 64 -36.30 16.39 -12.23
C GLU A 64 -37.68 15.83 -11.84
N GLY A 65 -38.21 16.18 -10.68
CA GLY A 65 -39.56 15.87 -10.26
C GLY A 65 -39.69 14.54 -9.50
N LYS A 66 -38.60 14.03 -8.89
CA LYS A 66 -38.56 12.79 -8.09
C LYS A 66 -39.63 12.76 -7.02
N THR A 67 -39.69 13.78 -6.18
CA THR A 67 -40.67 13.89 -5.09
C THR A 67 -42.12 13.94 -5.62
N SER A 68 -42.37 14.57 -6.77
CA SER A 68 -43.69 14.60 -7.39
C SER A 68 -44.08 13.23 -7.96
N ILE A 69 -43.13 12.51 -8.53
CA ILE A 69 -43.33 11.12 -9.00
C ILE A 69 -43.58 10.21 -7.82
N ALA A 70 -42.86 10.35 -6.70
CA ALA A 70 -43.09 9.59 -5.49
C ALA A 70 -44.54 9.74 -5.02
N ALA A 71 -45.03 10.97 -4.90
CA ALA A 71 -46.39 11.25 -4.49
C ALA A 71 -47.45 10.65 -5.47
N ALA A 72 -47.23 10.83 -6.76
CA ALA A 72 -48.14 10.31 -7.78
C ALA A 72 -48.15 8.77 -7.84
N TRP A 73 -46.99 8.14 -7.75
CA TRP A 73 -46.82 6.68 -7.78
C TRP A 73 -47.49 5.99 -6.58
N LEU A 74 -47.43 6.64 -5.40
CA LEU A 74 -48.08 6.18 -4.18
C LEU A 74 -49.61 6.46 -4.15
N GLU A 75 -50.14 7.08 -5.19
CA GLU A 75 -51.55 7.54 -5.25
C GLU A 75 -51.90 8.49 -4.07
N ASN A 76 -50.90 9.18 -3.55
CA ASN A 76 -51.07 10.11 -2.45
C ASN A 76 -50.52 11.49 -2.84
N LEU A 77 -51.33 12.22 -3.60
CA LEU A 77 -50.95 13.55 -4.07
C LEU A 77 -50.88 14.58 -2.93
N ASP A 78 -51.60 14.32 -1.84
CA ASP A 78 -51.55 15.15 -0.62
C ASP A 78 -50.41 14.66 0.29
N ARG A 79 -49.29 15.38 0.25
CA ARG A 79 -48.08 15.11 1.05
C ARG A 79 -48.31 15.18 2.56
N SER A 80 -49.40 15.85 3.01
CA SER A 80 -49.70 15.98 4.44
C SER A 80 -50.07 14.65 5.12
N HIS A 81 -50.47 13.65 4.31
CA HIS A 81 -50.80 12.32 4.78
C HIS A 81 -49.72 11.26 4.53
N MET A 82 -48.59 11.64 3.89
CA MET A 82 -47.47 10.73 3.76
C MET A 82 -46.74 10.59 5.09
N LYS A 83 -46.75 9.40 5.69
CA LYS A 83 -45.96 9.12 6.88
C LYS A 83 -44.50 9.16 6.50
N ILE A 84 -43.84 10.25 6.81
CA ILE A 84 -42.38 10.40 6.69
C ILE A 84 -41.78 9.72 7.92
N ALA A 85 -41.09 8.62 7.73
CA ALA A 85 -40.25 8.07 8.77
C ALA A 85 -38.96 8.89 8.77
N HIS A 86 -38.84 9.83 9.71
CA HIS A 86 -37.58 10.54 9.94
C HIS A 86 -36.58 9.54 10.55
N GLU A 87 -35.64 9.06 9.77
CA GLU A 87 -34.41 8.54 10.32
C GLU A 87 -33.55 9.74 10.74
N GLU A 88 -33.09 9.75 11.97
CA GLU A 88 -32.52 10.88 12.73
C GLU A 88 -31.24 11.52 12.16
N SER A 89 -30.86 11.36 10.89
CA SER A 89 -29.51 11.76 10.49
C SER A 89 -29.35 12.57 9.23
N SER A 90 -30.40 13.06 8.53
CA SER A 90 -30.10 13.97 7.41
C SER A 90 -31.30 14.75 6.88
N ASP A 91 -31.13 16.03 6.78
CA ASP A 91 -32.10 17.04 6.38
C ASP A 91 -32.68 16.91 4.95
N GLN A 92 -32.43 15.87 4.17
CA GLN A 92 -32.80 15.84 2.76
C GLN A 92 -33.10 14.48 2.11
N ILE A 93 -33.25 13.39 2.85
CA ILE A 93 -33.78 12.13 2.32
C ILE A 93 -35.14 11.86 2.96
N ASP A 94 -36.16 11.82 2.10
CA ASP A 94 -37.50 11.49 2.55
C ASP A 94 -37.79 9.99 2.30
N VAL A 95 -38.21 9.31 3.35
CA VAL A 95 -38.57 7.88 3.29
C VAL A 95 -40.08 7.75 3.51
N TYR A 96 -40.76 7.20 2.54
CA TYR A 96 -42.21 7.03 2.55
C TYR A 96 -42.59 5.55 2.69
N ASP A 97 -43.35 5.21 3.70
CA ASP A 97 -43.92 3.87 3.89
C ASP A 97 -45.23 3.74 3.14
N ALA A 98 -45.29 2.82 2.16
CA ALA A 98 -46.49 2.56 1.38
C ALA A 98 -47.05 1.16 1.63
N LYS A 99 -48.37 1.09 1.94
CA LYS A 99 -49.12 -0.16 2.06
C LYS A 99 -48.49 -1.24 2.96
N GLY A 100 -47.59 -0.82 3.89
CA GLY A 100 -46.89 -1.70 4.85
C GLY A 100 -45.79 -2.59 4.30
N CYS A 101 -45.65 -2.68 2.96
CA CYS A 101 -44.69 -3.59 2.31
C CYS A 101 -43.66 -2.89 1.40
N ILE A 102 -43.82 -1.61 1.11
CA ILE A 102 -42.93 -0.84 0.24
C ILE A 102 -42.38 0.35 1.03
N GLN A 103 -41.07 0.55 0.93
CA GLN A 103 -40.36 1.73 1.40
C GLN A 103 -39.82 2.50 0.19
N LEU A 104 -40.38 3.66 -0.07
CA LEU A 104 -39.95 4.53 -1.16
C LEU A 104 -38.99 5.58 -0.60
N VAL A 105 -37.80 5.64 -1.17
CA VAL A 105 -36.75 6.57 -0.75
C VAL A 105 -36.57 7.64 -1.84
N ASP A 106 -36.90 8.88 -1.51
CA ASP A 106 -36.64 10.03 -2.37
C ASP A 106 -35.27 10.60 -2.05
N THR A 107 -34.32 10.42 -2.96
CA THR A 107 -32.95 10.90 -2.76
C THR A 107 -32.77 12.33 -3.23
N PRO A 108 -31.89 13.10 -2.62
CA PRO A 108 -31.42 14.36 -3.18
C PRO A 108 -30.82 14.12 -4.58
N GLY A 109 -30.82 15.14 -5.45
CA GLY A 109 -30.35 14.98 -6.84
C GLY A 109 -28.91 14.49 -6.92
N LEU A 110 -28.69 13.29 -7.49
CA LEU A 110 -27.40 12.60 -7.55
C LEU A 110 -26.30 13.41 -8.26
N PHE A 111 -26.66 14.25 -9.23
CA PHE A 111 -25.72 14.93 -10.14
C PHE A 111 -25.57 16.44 -9.86
N GLY A 112 -26.03 16.96 -8.74
CA GLY A 112 -26.02 18.40 -8.45
C GLY A 112 -25.09 18.82 -7.31
N PHE A 113 -24.44 17.90 -6.64
CA PHE A 113 -23.69 18.20 -5.42
C PHE A 113 -22.43 19.03 -5.64
N LYS A 114 -21.66 18.70 -6.67
CA LYS A 114 -20.42 19.44 -7.01
C LYS A 114 -20.69 20.89 -7.45
N GLU A 115 -21.88 21.17 -7.98
CA GLU A 115 -22.27 22.50 -8.45
C GLU A 115 -22.90 23.37 -7.34
N LYS A 116 -23.50 22.77 -6.32
CA LYS A 116 -24.33 23.47 -5.33
C LYS A 116 -23.73 23.56 -3.92
N TYR A 117 -22.86 22.64 -3.54
CA TYR A 117 -22.24 22.58 -2.23
C TYR A 117 -20.72 22.55 -2.35
N SER A 118 -20.03 23.42 -1.60
CA SER A 118 -18.58 23.46 -1.55
C SER A 118 -18.09 22.85 -0.23
N GLY A 119 -17.16 21.89 -0.30
CA GLY A 119 -16.47 21.34 0.88
C GLY A 119 -17.09 20.06 1.46
N GLY A 120 -17.02 19.90 2.78
CA GLY A 120 -17.39 18.67 3.48
C GLY A 120 -18.85 18.22 3.35
N GLU A 121 -19.77 19.17 3.22
CA GLU A 121 -21.20 18.88 3.10
C GLU A 121 -21.54 18.09 1.81
N ALA A 122 -20.92 18.43 0.67
CA ALA A 122 -21.14 17.71 -0.58
C ALA A 122 -20.70 16.23 -0.49
N GLN A 123 -19.62 15.95 0.22
CA GLN A 123 -19.13 14.58 0.43
C GLN A 123 -20.05 13.78 1.36
N GLU A 124 -20.66 14.43 2.33
CA GLU A 124 -21.58 13.77 3.26
C GLU A 124 -22.90 13.38 2.57
N TYR A 125 -23.49 14.26 1.76
CA TYR A 125 -24.67 13.95 0.94
C TYR A 125 -24.42 12.84 -0.08
N GLN A 126 -23.26 12.84 -0.72
CA GLN A 126 -22.90 11.77 -1.64
C GLN A 126 -22.86 10.41 -0.94
N LYS A 127 -22.19 10.32 0.22
CA LYS A 127 -22.12 9.09 1.01
C LYS A 127 -23.49 8.57 1.46
N ILE A 128 -24.37 9.48 1.88
CA ILE A 128 -25.71 9.11 2.32
C ILE A 128 -26.53 8.56 1.12
N THR A 129 -26.48 9.22 -0.03
CA THR A 129 -27.16 8.76 -1.24
C THR A 129 -26.60 7.43 -1.71
N GLU A 130 -25.29 7.26 -1.74
CA GLU A 130 -24.62 6.00 -2.07
C GLU A 130 -25.06 4.84 -1.13
N LYS A 131 -25.24 5.12 0.16
CA LYS A 131 -25.75 4.16 1.14
C LYS A 131 -27.13 3.61 0.76
N TYR A 132 -28.08 4.47 0.37
CA TYR A 132 -29.42 4.03 -0.02
C TYR A 132 -29.43 3.34 -1.37
N LEU A 133 -28.58 3.75 -2.29
CA LEU A 133 -28.50 3.15 -3.63
C LEU A 133 -27.94 1.73 -3.61
N SER A 134 -26.89 1.48 -2.84
CA SER A 134 -26.34 0.12 -2.70
C SER A 134 -27.34 -0.86 -2.08
N GLN A 135 -28.27 -0.36 -1.27
CA GLN A 135 -29.31 -1.14 -0.61
C GLN A 135 -30.62 -1.21 -1.41
N ALA A 136 -30.73 -0.53 -2.55
CA ALA A 136 -31.96 -0.48 -3.33
C ALA A 136 -32.35 -1.85 -3.85
N HIS A 137 -33.61 -2.23 -3.65
CA HIS A 137 -34.19 -3.41 -4.27
C HIS A 137 -34.63 -3.11 -5.72
N LEU A 138 -35.14 -1.90 -5.94
CA LEU A 138 -35.53 -1.38 -7.25
C LEU A 138 -35.15 0.08 -7.37
N ILE A 139 -34.76 0.50 -8.57
CA ILE A 139 -34.42 1.90 -8.89
C ILE A 139 -35.48 2.47 -9.83
N LEU A 140 -36.00 3.66 -9.50
CA LEU A 140 -36.72 4.52 -10.42
C LEU A 140 -35.78 5.66 -10.84
N TYR A 141 -35.17 5.51 -12.02
CA TYR A 141 -34.20 6.49 -12.53
C TYR A 141 -34.92 7.60 -13.29
N VAL A 142 -35.12 8.74 -12.63
CA VAL A 142 -35.90 9.87 -13.13
C VAL A 142 -35.05 10.75 -14.03
N ILE A 143 -35.55 10.99 -15.23
CA ILE A 143 -34.84 11.70 -16.32
C ILE A 143 -35.73 12.82 -16.88
N ASN A 144 -35.11 13.97 -17.11
CA ASN A 144 -35.77 15.03 -17.86
C ASN A 144 -35.73 14.71 -19.38
N PRO A 145 -36.88 14.62 -20.07
CA PRO A 145 -36.94 14.23 -21.48
C PRO A 145 -36.32 15.25 -22.43
N THR A 146 -36.09 16.50 -22.00
CA THR A 146 -35.45 17.54 -22.81
C THR A 146 -33.93 17.38 -22.89
N ASN A 147 -33.30 16.89 -21.80
CA ASN A 147 -31.86 16.64 -21.76
C ASN A 147 -31.59 15.41 -20.88
N PRO A 148 -31.81 14.21 -21.44
CA PRO A 148 -32.01 13.02 -20.62
C PRO A 148 -30.77 12.55 -19.86
N ILE A 149 -29.58 12.60 -20.44
CA ILE A 149 -28.35 12.09 -19.82
C ILE A 149 -27.17 12.94 -20.27
N LYS A 150 -26.43 13.50 -19.31
CA LYS A 150 -25.24 14.34 -19.55
C LYS A 150 -23.96 13.51 -19.48
N GLU A 151 -22.91 13.92 -20.21
CA GLU A 151 -21.60 13.26 -20.15
C GLU A 151 -20.99 13.27 -18.74
N SER A 152 -21.26 14.33 -17.96
CA SER A 152 -20.80 14.42 -16.56
C SER A 152 -21.36 13.34 -15.63
N HIS A 153 -22.37 12.58 -16.07
CA HIS A 153 -22.98 11.51 -15.26
C HIS A 153 -22.34 10.13 -15.48
N LYS A 154 -21.31 10.03 -16.33
CA LYS A 154 -20.73 8.76 -16.77
C LYS A 154 -20.16 7.93 -15.64
N GLU A 155 -19.43 8.54 -14.72
CA GLU A 155 -18.81 7.83 -13.58
C GLU A 155 -19.89 7.23 -12.68
N GLU A 156 -20.89 8.00 -12.33
CA GLU A 156 -22.00 7.58 -11.48
C GLU A 156 -22.88 6.51 -12.15
N LEU A 157 -23.11 6.61 -13.47
CA LEU A 157 -23.84 5.58 -14.22
C LEU A 157 -23.07 4.27 -14.30
N CYS A 158 -21.75 4.32 -14.47
CA CYS A 158 -20.91 3.13 -14.41
C CYS A 158 -20.96 2.48 -13.04
N TRP A 159 -20.86 3.25 -11.98
CA TRP A 159 -20.97 2.74 -10.62
C TRP A 159 -22.34 2.09 -10.36
N LEU A 160 -23.45 2.79 -10.68
CA LEU A 160 -24.81 2.26 -10.48
C LEU A 160 -25.07 0.99 -11.27
N PHE A 161 -24.75 0.99 -12.56
CA PHE A 161 -25.24 -0.03 -13.48
C PHE A 161 -24.24 -1.15 -13.80
N LYS A 162 -22.94 -0.93 -13.52
CA LYS A 162 -21.92 -1.96 -13.69
C LYS A 162 -21.37 -2.50 -12.37
N GLU A 163 -21.02 -1.60 -11.42
CA GLU A 163 -20.43 -2.05 -10.16
C GLU A 163 -21.49 -2.56 -9.18
N LEU A 164 -22.63 -1.88 -9.05
CA LEU A 164 -23.76 -2.31 -8.20
C LEU A 164 -24.76 -3.26 -8.89
N ASP A 165 -24.62 -3.50 -10.19
CA ASP A 165 -25.51 -4.33 -11.00
C ASP A 165 -27.01 -3.96 -10.82
N LEU A 166 -27.32 -2.66 -10.85
CA LEU A 166 -28.67 -2.16 -10.65
C LEU A 166 -29.49 -2.09 -11.94
N LEU A 167 -28.87 -2.22 -13.13
CA LEU A 167 -29.54 -2.08 -14.41
C LEU A 167 -30.74 -3.06 -14.56
N PRO A 168 -30.61 -4.36 -14.22
CA PRO A 168 -31.75 -5.30 -14.31
C PRO A 168 -32.89 -4.98 -13.34
N ARG A 169 -32.65 -4.13 -12.34
CA ARG A 169 -33.59 -3.72 -11.29
C ARG A 169 -34.00 -2.26 -11.43
N SER A 170 -33.81 -1.66 -12.60
CA SER A 170 -34.08 -0.24 -12.85
C SER A 170 -35.21 -0.05 -13.83
N VAL A 171 -36.09 0.94 -13.55
CA VAL A 171 -37.05 1.50 -14.46
C VAL A 171 -36.67 2.96 -14.74
N PHE A 172 -36.49 3.33 -16.00
CA PHE A 172 -36.19 4.68 -16.40
C PHE A 172 -37.49 5.47 -16.58
N VAL A 173 -37.57 6.61 -15.91
CA VAL A 173 -38.81 7.40 -15.84
C VAL A 173 -38.58 8.76 -16.49
N LEU A 174 -39.12 8.97 -17.69
CA LEU A 174 -39.13 10.27 -18.36
C LEU A 174 -40.20 11.15 -17.67
N SER A 175 -39.72 12.09 -16.86
CA SER A 175 -40.56 12.97 -16.05
C SER A 175 -41.06 14.18 -16.83
N LYS A 176 -42.09 14.88 -16.33
CA LYS A 176 -42.60 16.14 -16.95
C LYS A 176 -42.85 15.99 -18.45
N PHE A 177 -43.44 14.86 -18.84
CA PHE A 177 -43.59 14.51 -20.24
C PHE A 177 -44.59 15.40 -21.00
N ASP A 178 -45.45 16.10 -20.26
CA ASP A 178 -46.32 17.17 -20.72
C ASP A 178 -45.61 18.35 -21.36
N LYS A 179 -44.26 18.46 -21.17
CA LYS A 179 -43.43 19.49 -21.78
C LYS A 179 -42.91 19.11 -23.17
N VAL A 180 -43.10 17.87 -23.61
CA VAL A 180 -42.58 17.36 -24.89
C VAL A 180 -43.67 16.67 -25.74
N ALA A 181 -44.80 16.33 -25.16
CA ALA A 181 -45.93 15.71 -25.85
C ALA A 181 -47.28 16.27 -25.38
N ASP A 182 -48.29 16.28 -26.25
CA ASP A 182 -49.65 16.52 -25.85
C ASP A 182 -50.25 15.26 -25.21
N LEU A 183 -50.42 15.31 -23.88
CA LEU A 183 -50.96 14.15 -23.10
C LEU A 183 -52.42 13.84 -23.39
N LYS A 184 -53.14 14.70 -24.12
CA LYS A 184 -54.53 14.47 -24.56
C LYS A 184 -54.59 13.69 -25.86
N ASP A 185 -53.54 13.76 -26.66
CA ASP A 185 -53.38 13.00 -27.90
C ASP A 185 -52.50 11.79 -27.68
N GLU A 186 -53.12 10.63 -27.61
CA GLU A 186 -52.42 9.35 -27.41
C GLU A 186 -51.42 9.04 -28.55
N GLY A 187 -51.68 9.52 -29.78
CA GLY A 187 -50.77 9.37 -30.91
C GLY A 187 -49.51 10.18 -30.74
N ASP A 188 -49.69 11.44 -30.33
CA ASP A 188 -48.57 12.36 -30.08
C ASP A 188 -47.71 11.88 -28.89
N TYR A 189 -48.37 11.42 -27.81
CA TYR A 189 -47.67 10.83 -26.65
C TYR A 189 -46.80 9.62 -27.06
N LYS A 190 -47.37 8.65 -27.81
CA LYS A 190 -46.61 7.46 -28.25
C LYS A 190 -45.47 7.79 -29.16
N HIS A 191 -45.67 8.68 -30.11
CA HIS A 191 -44.62 9.11 -31.04
C HIS A 191 -43.44 9.74 -30.31
N HIS A 192 -43.67 10.66 -29.39
CA HIS A 192 -42.62 11.28 -28.60
C HIS A 192 -41.97 10.31 -27.60
N LEU A 193 -42.76 9.36 -27.05
CA LEU A 193 -42.20 8.33 -26.17
C LEU A 193 -41.18 7.47 -26.92
N GLU A 194 -41.47 6.97 -28.12
CA GLU A 194 -40.56 6.17 -28.94
C GLU A 194 -39.24 6.92 -29.21
N ILE A 195 -39.34 8.18 -29.63
CA ILE A 195 -38.17 9.02 -29.87
C ILE A 195 -37.29 9.15 -28.61
N LYS A 196 -37.92 9.41 -27.46
CA LYS A 196 -37.17 9.62 -26.21
C LYS A 196 -36.61 8.31 -25.64
N GLN A 197 -37.31 7.19 -25.81
CA GLN A 197 -36.81 5.87 -25.48
C GLN A 197 -35.53 5.55 -26.25
N GLU A 198 -35.53 5.79 -27.58
CA GLU A 198 -34.37 5.55 -28.42
C GLU A 198 -33.16 6.46 -28.04
N ASN A 199 -33.45 7.73 -27.74
CA ASN A 199 -32.43 8.65 -27.25
C ASN A 199 -31.78 8.15 -25.93
N VAL A 200 -32.57 7.69 -24.96
CA VAL A 200 -32.04 7.18 -23.70
C VAL A 200 -31.22 5.91 -23.92
N ARG A 201 -31.71 4.98 -24.75
CA ARG A 201 -30.98 3.76 -25.11
C ARG A 201 -29.62 4.08 -25.73
N GLY A 202 -29.60 4.94 -26.75
CA GLY A 202 -28.38 5.32 -27.43
C GLY A 202 -27.36 6.00 -26.49
N ARG A 203 -27.84 6.87 -25.60
CA ARG A 203 -26.95 7.54 -24.63
C ARG A 203 -26.37 6.55 -23.61
N LEU A 204 -27.15 5.60 -23.12
CA LEU A 204 -26.64 4.59 -22.19
C LEU A 204 -25.67 3.62 -22.89
N GLN A 205 -25.92 3.24 -24.15
CA GLN A 205 -24.94 2.47 -24.93
C GLN A 205 -23.62 3.21 -25.09
N GLU A 206 -23.66 4.50 -25.43
CA GLU A 206 -22.45 5.33 -25.57
C GLU A 206 -21.68 5.49 -24.25
N MET A 207 -22.38 5.76 -23.14
CA MET A 207 -21.76 6.12 -21.87
C MET A 207 -21.25 4.93 -21.08
N ILE A 208 -22.05 3.87 -21.01
CA ILE A 208 -21.73 2.70 -20.18
C ILE A 208 -21.50 1.44 -21.01
N GLY A 209 -21.51 1.53 -22.34
CA GLY A 209 -21.17 0.43 -23.25
C GLY A 209 -22.15 -0.74 -23.15
N LEU A 210 -23.48 -0.47 -23.15
CA LEU A 210 -24.48 -1.52 -23.24
C LEU A 210 -24.46 -2.15 -24.63
N ASP A 211 -24.69 -3.45 -24.68
CA ASP A 211 -24.95 -4.12 -25.94
C ASP A 211 -26.39 -3.84 -26.43
N GLU A 212 -26.72 -4.30 -27.65
CA GLU A 212 -28.03 -4.05 -28.23
C GLU A 212 -29.17 -4.75 -27.47
N GLU A 213 -28.93 -5.93 -26.92
CA GLU A 213 -29.93 -6.68 -26.16
C GLU A 213 -30.20 -6.01 -24.82
N GLN A 214 -29.18 -5.59 -24.12
CA GLN A 214 -29.29 -4.82 -22.89
C GLN A 214 -30.05 -3.51 -23.11
N ALA A 215 -29.71 -2.77 -24.17
CA ALA A 215 -30.39 -1.52 -24.47
C ALA A 215 -31.88 -1.71 -24.83
N LYS A 216 -32.22 -2.75 -25.60
CA LYS A 216 -33.60 -3.09 -25.93
C LYS A 216 -34.41 -3.54 -24.72
N SER A 217 -33.79 -4.19 -23.74
CA SER A 217 -34.42 -4.70 -22.51
C SER A 217 -34.71 -3.60 -21.47
N LEU A 218 -34.29 -2.35 -21.69
CA LEU A 218 -34.53 -1.26 -20.76
C LEU A 218 -36.02 -0.90 -20.69
N ASP A 219 -36.58 -0.91 -19.48
CA ASP A 219 -37.91 -0.40 -19.20
C ASP A 219 -37.88 1.11 -19.08
N ILE A 220 -38.41 1.79 -20.08
CA ILE A 220 -38.42 3.25 -20.14
C ILE A 220 -39.88 3.70 -20.30
N VAL A 221 -40.39 4.41 -19.31
CA VAL A 221 -41.76 4.92 -19.26
C VAL A 221 -41.76 6.45 -19.16
N ALA A 222 -42.84 7.07 -19.62
CA ALA A 222 -43.00 8.52 -19.53
C ALA A 222 -44.21 8.87 -18.65
N VAL A 223 -44.03 9.84 -17.76
CA VAL A 223 -45.04 10.30 -16.81
C VAL A 223 -45.07 11.82 -16.65
N ALA A 224 -46.20 12.36 -16.31
CA ALA A 224 -46.40 13.73 -15.86
C ALA A 224 -47.01 13.73 -14.47
N ALA A 225 -46.24 13.85 -13.41
CA ALA A 225 -46.72 13.83 -12.03
C ALA A 225 -47.53 15.10 -11.65
N ASN A 226 -47.42 16.16 -12.43
CA ASN A 226 -48.24 17.38 -12.33
C ASN A 226 -48.57 17.86 -13.75
N PRO A 227 -49.48 17.19 -14.47
CA PRO A 227 -49.80 17.50 -15.86
C PRO A 227 -50.14 19.00 -16.02
N HIS A 228 -49.50 19.66 -17.00
CA HIS A 228 -49.69 21.05 -17.33
C HIS A 228 -49.46 22.06 -16.18
N ASP A 229 -48.67 21.69 -15.20
CA ASP A 229 -48.31 22.50 -14.01
C ASP A 229 -49.54 23.08 -13.23
N ARG A 230 -50.66 22.36 -13.23
CA ARG A 230 -51.90 22.82 -12.58
C ARG A 230 -51.89 22.78 -11.05
N GLY A 231 -50.97 22.07 -10.48
CA GLY A 231 -50.82 21.93 -9.03
C GLY A 231 -51.65 20.77 -8.45
N VAL A 232 -51.25 20.38 -7.22
CA VAL A 232 -51.82 19.22 -6.50
C VAL A 232 -53.29 19.42 -6.18
N GLU A 233 -53.67 20.64 -5.74
CA GLU A 233 -55.06 20.96 -5.38
C GLU A 233 -56.01 20.72 -6.54
N TYR A 234 -55.68 21.20 -7.74
CA TYR A 234 -56.46 20.96 -8.94
C TYR A 234 -56.61 19.47 -9.23
N TRP A 235 -55.54 18.70 -9.15
CA TRP A 235 -55.58 17.28 -9.49
C TRP A 235 -56.30 16.40 -8.44
N LEU A 236 -56.32 16.83 -7.17
CA LEU A 236 -57.10 16.18 -6.12
C LEU A 236 -58.62 16.27 -6.41
N GLU A 237 -59.07 17.36 -7.04
CA GLU A 237 -60.46 17.53 -7.44
C GLU A 237 -60.78 16.85 -8.79
N HIS A 238 -59.76 16.50 -9.59
CA HIS A 238 -59.89 15.96 -10.95
C HIS A 238 -59.12 14.63 -11.11
N MET A 239 -59.29 13.69 -10.20
CA MET A 239 -58.52 12.44 -10.15
C MET A 239 -58.64 11.57 -11.41
N GLU A 240 -59.86 11.48 -12.02
CA GLU A 240 -60.06 10.69 -13.25
C GLU A 240 -59.23 11.26 -14.41
N GLU A 241 -59.20 12.59 -14.56
CA GLU A 241 -58.34 13.25 -15.57
C GLU A 241 -56.86 13.08 -15.24
N PHE A 242 -56.50 13.15 -13.96
CA PHE A 242 -55.12 12.91 -13.50
C PHE A 242 -54.63 11.54 -13.93
N HIS A 243 -55.37 10.47 -13.63
CA HIS A 243 -55.00 9.10 -14.02
C HIS A 243 -54.81 8.98 -15.53
N ARG A 244 -55.66 9.64 -16.32
CA ARG A 244 -55.58 9.62 -17.77
C ARG A 244 -54.39 10.35 -18.33
N TYR A 245 -54.04 11.55 -17.80
CA TYR A 245 -52.98 12.39 -18.36
C TYR A 245 -51.64 12.18 -17.70
N SER A 246 -51.58 11.70 -16.47
CA SER A 246 -50.30 11.48 -15.78
C SER A 246 -49.53 10.28 -16.32
N HIS A 247 -50.18 9.31 -16.92
CA HIS A 247 -49.62 8.01 -17.31
C HIS A 247 -48.93 7.26 -16.16
N ILE A 248 -49.31 7.58 -14.90
CA ILE A 248 -48.67 6.97 -13.71
C ILE A 248 -48.90 5.46 -13.61
N GLU A 249 -50.03 4.98 -14.15
CA GLU A 249 -50.29 3.54 -14.26
C GLU A 249 -49.24 2.79 -15.08
N SER A 250 -48.67 3.43 -16.11
CA SER A 250 -47.61 2.84 -16.92
C SER A 250 -46.35 2.62 -16.08
N LEU A 251 -46.05 3.54 -15.15
CA LEU A 251 -44.96 3.36 -14.19
C LEU A 251 -45.27 2.26 -13.18
N GLN A 252 -46.48 2.20 -12.66
CA GLN A 252 -46.91 1.14 -11.72
C GLN A 252 -46.79 -0.24 -12.39
N LYS A 253 -47.30 -0.40 -13.60
CA LYS A 253 -47.20 -1.65 -14.37
C LYS A 253 -45.77 -2.03 -14.71
N ALA A 254 -44.94 -1.08 -15.11
CA ALA A 254 -43.53 -1.31 -15.37
C ALA A 254 -42.79 -1.76 -14.10
N THR A 255 -43.11 -1.16 -12.95
CA THR A 255 -42.56 -1.53 -11.65
C THR A 255 -42.93 -2.96 -11.26
N GLU A 256 -44.22 -3.33 -11.39
CA GLU A 256 -44.73 -4.69 -11.12
C GLU A 256 -44.09 -5.73 -12.07
N ALA A 257 -43.98 -5.41 -13.35
CA ALA A 257 -43.33 -6.27 -14.34
C ALA A 257 -41.84 -6.46 -14.01
N LYS A 258 -41.16 -5.40 -13.59
CA LYS A 258 -39.73 -5.45 -13.18
C LYS A 258 -39.54 -6.33 -11.94
N ILE A 259 -40.44 -6.24 -10.95
CA ILE A 259 -40.41 -7.10 -9.76
C ILE A 259 -40.60 -8.56 -10.16
N ALA A 260 -41.59 -8.85 -11.00
CA ALA A 260 -41.86 -10.20 -11.48
C ALA A 260 -40.71 -10.79 -12.32
N ALA A 261 -40.16 -10.00 -13.25
CA ALA A 261 -39.01 -10.40 -14.08
C ALA A 261 -37.76 -10.70 -13.27
N ASN A 262 -37.62 -10.10 -12.09
CA ASN A 262 -36.50 -10.36 -11.16
C ASN A 262 -36.74 -11.52 -10.19
N GLY A 263 -37.82 -12.28 -10.35
CA GLY A 263 -38.15 -13.44 -9.50
C GLY A 263 -38.85 -13.05 -8.20
N GLY A 264 -39.51 -11.89 -8.18
CA GLY A 264 -40.27 -11.41 -7.04
C GLY A 264 -39.44 -10.64 -6.00
N VAL A 265 -40.11 -10.26 -4.92
CA VAL A 265 -39.52 -9.40 -3.87
C VAL A 265 -38.32 -10.07 -3.18
N GLU A 266 -38.43 -11.36 -2.90
CA GLU A 266 -37.34 -12.10 -2.20
C GLU A 266 -36.02 -12.13 -3.01
N SER A 267 -36.16 -12.37 -4.32
CA SER A 267 -35.00 -12.36 -5.23
C SER A 267 -34.36 -10.96 -5.34
N LEU A 268 -35.19 -9.91 -5.34
CA LEU A 268 -34.73 -8.54 -5.32
C LEU A 268 -33.95 -8.20 -4.02
N ILE A 269 -34.40 -8.69 -2.87
CA ILE A 269 -33.70 -8.54 -1.60
C ILE A 269 -32.34 -9.20 -1.69
N LEU A 270 -32.22 -10.41 -2.22
CA LEU A 270 -30.93 -11.10 -2.39
C LEU A 270 -30.00 -10.33 -3.32
N LYS A 271 -30.53 -9.83 -4.46
CA LYS A 271 -29.75 -8.99 -5.39
C LYS A 271 -29.27 -7.69 -4.75
N ALA A 272 -30.07 -7.07 -3.88
CA ALA A 272 -29.64 -5.90 -3.12
C ALA A 272 -28.52 -6.23 -2.13
N GLN A 273 -28.60 -7.36 -1.44
CA GLN A 273 -27.52 -7.83 -0.57
C GLN A 273 -26.20 -8.04 -1.34
N LYS A 274 -26.28 -8.60 -2.56
CA LYS A 274 -25.12 -8.70 -3.46
C LYS A 274 -24.58 -7.32 -3.87
N SER A 275 -25.44 -6.33 -4.10
CA SER A 275 -24.98 -4.95 -4.38
C SER A 275 -24.26 -4.32 -3.19
N VAL A 276 -24.76 -4.51 -1.96
CA VAL A 276 -24.07 -4.07 -0.75
C VAL A 276 -22.72 -4.77 -0.61
N LEU A 277 -22.67 -6.06 -0.94
CA LEU A 277 -21.42 -6.81 -0.95
C LEU A 277 -20.41 -6.20 -1.94
N SER A 278 -20.81 -5.93 -3.18
CA SER A 278 -19.95 -5.31 -4.19
C SER A 278 -19.48 -3.92 -3.78
N ASP A 279 -20.38 -3.10 -3.22
CA ASP A 279 -20.08 -1.74 -2.75
C ASP A 279 -19.06 -1.70 -1.61
N LEU A 280 -19.02 -2.71 -0.75
CA LEU A 280 -18.05 -2.82 0.33
C LEU A 280 -16.77 -3.54 -0.09
N LEU A 281 -16.90 -4.56 -0.93
CA LEU A 281 -15.78 -5.44 -1.31
C LEU A 281 -14.84 -4.82 -2.33
N HIS A 282 -15.39 -4.21 -3.41
CA HIS A 282 -14.56 -3.66 -4.49
C HIS A 282 -13.57 -2.59 -4.04
N PRO A 283 -13.95 -1.57 -3.23
CA PRO A 283 -12.99 -0.60 -2.72
C PRO A 283 -11.91 -1.23 -1.84
N CYS A 284 -12.27 -2.23 -1.02
CA CYS A 284 -11.33 -2.96 -0.19
C CYS A 284 -10.30 -3.73 -1.04
N LEU A 285 -10.75 -4.47 -2.05
CA LEU A 285 -9.88 -5.21 -2.97
C LEU A 285 -8.96 -4.29 -3.76
N LYS A 286 -9.48 -3.18 -4.29
CA LYS A 286 -8.70 -2.18 -5.03
C LYS A 286 -7.60 -1.56 -4.16
N LYS A 287 -7.91 -1.20 -2.92
CA LYS A 287 -6.92 -0.68 -1.96
C LYS A 287 -5.89 -1.75 -1.60
N GLY A 288 -6.34 -2.98 -1.31
CA GLY A 288 -5.47 -4.11 -1.05
C GLY A 288 -4.49 -4.38 -2.17
N GLN A 289 -4.95 -4.38 -3.42
CA GLN A 289 -4.13 -4.55 -4.60
C GLN A 289 -3.05 -3.46 -4.71
N GLY A 290 -3.43 -2.19 -4.53
CA GLY A 290 -2.48 -1.07 -4.57
C GLY A 290 -1.42 -1.13 -3.47
N ILE A 291 -1.77 -1.63 -2.28
CA ILE A 291 -0.80 -1.84 -1.19
C ILE A 291 0.10 -3.03 -1.52
N LEU A 292 -0.44 -4.12 -2.07
CA LEU A 292 0.31 -5.30 -2.48
C LEU A 292 1.41 -4.97 -3.51
N GLU A 293 1.08 -4.16 -4.51
CA GLU A 293 2.04 -3.70 -5.52
C GLU A 293 3.20 -2.90 -4.88
N LYS A 294 2.88 -2.06 -3.90
CA LYS A 294 3.88 -1.26 -3.16
C LYS A 294 4.79 -2.12 -2.30
N ILE A 295 4.24 -3.07 -1.55
CA ILE A 295 5.03 -4.04 -0.78
C ILE A 295 5.93 -4.85 -1.72
N GLY A 296 5.44 -5.26 -2.87
CA GLY A 296 6.24 -5.96 -3.88
C GLY A 296 7.40 -5.12 -4.42
N ALA A 297 7.21 -3.82 -4.63
CA ALA A 297 8.27 -2.90 -5.03
C ALA A 297 9.31 -2.70 -3.91
N GLU A 298 8.86 -2.54 -2.67
CA GLU A 298 9.72 -2.44 -1.48
C GLU A 298 10.59 -3.69 -1.32
N ILE A 299 10.01 -4.89 -1.41
CA ILE A 299 10.75 -6.15 -1.31
C ILE A 299 11.83 -6.25 -2.38
N ARG A 300 11.54 -5.89 -3.63
CA ARG A 300 12.53 -5.89 -4.71
C ARG A 300 13.70 -4.95 -4.42
N ALA A 301 13.41 -3.72 -3.99
CA ALA A 301 14.43 -2.74 -3.63
C ALA A 301 15.31 -3.22 -2.47
N LEU A 302 14.70 -3.74 -1.39
CA LEU A 302 15.41 -4.31 -0.25
C LEU A 302 16.29 -5.50 -0.65
N GLN A 303 15.82 -6.38 -1.52
CA GLN A 303 16.59 -7.53 -2.00
C GLN A 303 17.78 -7.11 -2.86
N GLU A 304 17.60 -6.11 -3.72
CA GLU A 304 18.69 -5.58 -4.56
C GLU A 304 19.77 -4.91 -3.68
N THR A 305 19.35 -4.06 -2.74
CA THR A 305 20.27 -3.41 -1.78
C THR A 305 20.99 -4.45 -0.94
N HIS A 306 20.29 -5.44 -0.38
CA HIS A 306 20.91 -6.52 0.39
C HIS A 306 21.96 -7.30 -0.43
N ALA A 307 21.65 -7.63 -1.69
CA ALA A 307 22.58 -8.38 -2.54
C ALA A 307 23.86 -7.59 -2.83
N LYS A 308 23.74 -6.30 -3.18
CA LYS A 308 24.89 -5.42 -3.43
C LYS A 308 25.75 -5.27 -2.18
N MET A 309 25.12 -4.91 -1.06
CA MET A 309 25.83 -4.71 0.21
C MET A 309 26.51 -6.00 0.70
N SER A 310 25.88 -7.14 0.55
CA SER A 310 26.47 -8.44 0.92
C SER A 310 27.69 -8.78 0.07
N ALA A 311 27.67 -8.49 -1.22
CA ALA A 311 28.78 -8.72 -2.13
C ALA A 311 29.97 -7.81 -1.76
N ASP A 312 29.72 -6.51 -1.59
CA ASP A 312 30.76 -5.52 -1.24
C ASP A 312 31.39 -5.84 0.12
N LEU A 313 30.57 -6.27 1.08
CA LEU A 313 31.08 -6.67 2.40
C LEU A 313 31.91 -7.97 2.35
N GLY A 314 31.52 -8.90 1.48
CA GLY A 314 32.32 -10.11 1.20
C GLY A 314 33.70 -9.79 0.63
N GLU A 315 33.78 -8.83 -0.29
CA GLU A 315 35.05 -8.34 -0.86
C GLU A 315 35.92 -7.67 0.21
N LEU A 316 35.32 -6.83 1.08
CA LEU A 316 36.05 -6.21 2.20
C LEU A 316 36.65 -7.27 3.12
N LYS A 317 35.92 -8.29 3.50
CA LYS A 317 36.40 -9.38 4.34
C LYS A 317 37.61 -10.07 3.72
N GLN A 318 37.53 -10.39 2.44
CA GLN A 318 38.61 -11.02 1.70
C GLN A 318 39.84 -10.13 1.65
N ASN A 319 39.67 -8.84 1.44
CA ASN A 319 40.78 -7.87 1.46
C ASN A 319 41.45 -7.78 2.82
N ILE A 320 40.71 -7.78 3.92
CA ILE A 320 41.22 -7.81 5.29
C ILE A 320 42.05 -9.08 5.53
N GLU A 321 41.50 -10.26 5.16
CA GLU A 321 42.18 -11.55 5.33
C GLU A 321 43.46 -11.63 4.48
N THR A 322 43.40 -11.25 3.20
CA THR A 322 44.55 -11.23 2.29
C THR A 322 45.66 -10.26 2.76
N SER A 323 45.26 -9.09 3.24
CA SER A 323 46.22 -8.11 3.81
C SER A 323 46.89 -8.67 5.05
N LYS A 324 46.18 -9.36 5.94
CA LYS A 324 46.75 -10.05 7.10
C LYS A 324 47.79 -11.08 6.68
N GLU A 325 47.45 -11.97 5.78
CA GLU A 325 48.33 -13.02 5.26
C GLU A 325 49.59 -12.41 4.62
N SER A 326 49.43 -11.35 3.84
CA SER A 326 50.53 -10.60 3.21
C SER A 326 51.50 -10.03 4.26
N LEU A 327 50.95 -9.43 5.31
CA LEU A 327 51.73 -8.84 6.38
C LEU A 327 52.47 -9.89 7.21
N GLU A 328 51.79 -10.99 7.57
CA GLU A 328 52.38 -12.14 8.28
C GLU A 328 53.51 -12.79 7.46
N ALA A 329 53.30 -13.01 6.18
CA ALA A 329 54.28 -13.60 5.28
C ALA A 329 55.53 -12.69 5.11
N PHE A 330 55.31 -11.37 4.96
CA PHE A 330 56.39 -10.41 4.87
C PHE A 330 57.29 -10.43 6.12
N PHE A 331 56.70 -10.35 7.31
CA PHE A 331 57.50 -10.35 8.53
C PHE A 331 58.08 -11.73 8.87
N ALA A 332 57.43 -12.81 8.53
CA ALA A 332 58.00 -14.16 8.65
C ALA A 332 59.32 -14.27 7.83
N ASP A 333 59.27 -13.84 6.56
CA ASP A 333 60.45 -13.84 5.70
C ASP A 333 61.52 -12.85 6.17
N HIS A 334 61.12 -11.63 6.55
CA HIS A 334 62.04 -10.60 7.03
C HIS A 334 62.82 -11.04 8.28
N PHE A 335 62.11 -11.55 9.31
CA PHE A 335 62.78 -12.03 10.54
C PHE A 335 63.57 -13.30 10.30
N LYS A 336 63.13 -14.20 9.42
CA LYS A 336 63.91 -15.37 9.03
C LYS A 336 65.25 -14.97 8.45
N ARG A 337 65.28 -14.06 7.47
CA ARG A 337 66.50 -13.58 6.85
C ARG A 337 67.41 -12.84 7.84
N LEU A 338 66.82 -12.04 8.73
CA LEU A 338 67.53 -11.33 9.76
C LEU A 338 68.27 -12.32 10.69
N LEU A 339 67.59 -13.35 11.16
CA LEU A 339 68.14 -14.35 12.07
C LEU A 339 69.20 -15.26 11.39
N GLU A 340 68.98 -15.69 10.16
CA GLU A 340 69.91 -16.47 9.35
C GLU A 340 71.21 -15.66 9.12
N ASN A 341 71.08 -14.42 8.69
CA ASN A 341 72.29 -13.54 8.48
C ASN A 341 72.99 -13.22 9.78
N LEU A 342 72.27 -13.13 10.91
CA LEU A 342 72.89 -12.93 12.22
C LEU A 342 73.77 -14.13 12.61
N GLU A 343 73.35 -15.35 12.35
CA GLU A 343 74.06 -16.59 12.61
C GLU A 343 75.35 -16.68 11.78
N GLU A 344 75.26 -16.31 10.49
CA GLU A 344 76.41 -16.37 9.56
C GLU A 344 77.40 -15.24 9.71
N THR A 345 77.07 -14.13 10.38
CA THR A 345 77.91 -12.93 10.48
C THR A 345 79.05 -13.13 11.48
N GLY A 346 80.32 -12.96 11.03
CA GLY A 346 81.48 -13.02 11.85
C GLY A 346 81.74 -11.70 12.60
N LEU A 347 82.69 -11.75 13.58
CA LEU A 347 83.05 -10.63 14.48
C LEU A 347 83.29 -9.30 13.77
N ASN A 348 84.04 -9.31 12.68
CA ASN A 348 84.40 -8.10 11.95
C ASN A 348 83.26 -7.39 11.24
N ASN A 349 82.15 -8.11 10.99
CA ASN A 349 81.02 -7.61 10.22
C ASN A 349 79.71 -7.44 11.05
N ILE A 350 79.74 -7.83 12.33
CA ILE A 350 78.54 -7.78 13.18
C ILE A 350 77.97 -6.37 13.32
N LYS A 351 78.88 -5.37 13.48
CA LYS A 351 78.47 -3.97 13.62
C LYS A 351 77.79 -3.45 12.35
N ALA A 352 78.37 -3.71 11.18
CA ALA A 352 77.81 -3.31 9.90
C ALA A 352 76.51 -4.04 9.60
N PHE A 353 76.41 -5.31 10.04
CA PHE A 353 75.14 -6.08 9.97
C PHE A 353 74.02 -5.43 10.81
N LEU A 354 74.33 -5.11 12.09
CA LEU A 354 73.33 -4.49 12.99
C LEU A 354 72.93 -3.10 12.50
N GLU A 355 73.85 -2.26 12.01
CA GLU A 355 73.51 -0.99 11.38
C GLU A 355 72.58 -1.13 10.18
N ARG A 356 72.78 -2.15 9.34
CA ARG A 356 71.96 -2.41 8.14
C ARG A 356 70.57 -2.93 8.44
N TRP A 357 70.42 -3.85 9.37
CA TRP A 357 69.18 -4.59 9.60
C TRP A 357 68.36 -4.03 10.76
N ILE A 358 68.97 -3.46 11.75
CA ILE A 358 68.35 -2.94 12.96
C ILE A 358 68.44 -1.40 13.01
N GLY A 359 69.56 -0.84 12.66
CA GLY A 359 69.85 0.62 12.72
C GLY A 359 70.16 1.12 14.14
N ALA A 360 70.67 2.29 14.25
CA ALA A 360 70.88 2.95 15.55
C ALA A 360 69.56 3.20 16.24
N GLY A 361 69.41 2.75 17.50
CA GLY A 361 68.15 2.84 18.23
C GLY A 361 67.05 2.00 17.65
N GLY A 362 67.38 0.95 16.89
CA GLY A 362 66.34 0.12 16.23
C GLY A 362 65.62 0.79 15.05
N SER A 363 66.16 1.93 14.56
CA SER A 363 65.46 2.82 13.61
C SER A 363 65.13 2.16 12.29
N VAL A 364 66.02 1.32 11.72
CA VAL A 364 65.76 0.66 10.43
C VAL A 364 64.62 -0.36 10.56
N LEU A 365 64.68 -1.22 11.57
CA LEU A 365 63.65 -2.23 11.80
C LEU A 365 62.29 -1.59 12.15
N LYS A 366 62.33 -0.54 13.00
CA LYS A 366 61.12 0.24 13.34
C LYS A 366 60.48 0.85 12.09
N ASN A 367 61.27 1.55 11.25
CA ASN A 367 60.76 2.16 10.03
C ASN A 367 60.18 1.11 9.07
N THR A 368 60.85 -0.04 8.93
CA THR A 368 60.35 -1.16 8.10
C THR A 368 58.99 -1.67 8.60
N ILE A 369 58.85 -1.79 9.92
CA ILE A 369 57.58 -2.22 10.54
C ILE A 369 56.49 -1.17 10.30
N GLU A 370 56.78 0.11 10.63
CA GLU A 370 55.83 1.22 10.46
C GLU A 370 55.40 1.41 9.01
N GLU A 371 56.34 1.37 8.06
CA GLU A 371 56.05 1.53 6.65
C GLU A 371 55.13 0.42 6.14
N LYS A 372 55.43 -0.82 6.47
CA LYS A 372 54.62 -1.98 6.00
C LYS A 372 53.25 -1.98 6.62
N PHE A 373 53.10 -1.70 7.91
CA PHE A 373 51.78 -1.55 8.53
C PHE A 373 50.97 -0.40 7.93
N ASN A 374 51.59 0.73 7.63
CA ASN A 374 50.90 1.87 7.02
C ASN A 374 50.43 1.56 5.58
N GLN A 375 51.23 0.79 4.81
CA GLN A 375 50.81 0.32 3.48
C GLN A 375 49.55 -0.54 3.56
N GLU A 376 49.54 -1.56 4.42
CA GLU A 376 48.40 -2.46 4.57
C GLU A 376 47.17 -1.75 5.19
N LYS A 377 47.41 -0.84 6.14
CA LYS A 377 46.34 0.02 6.69
C LYS A 377 45.67 0.85 5.62
N ALA A 378 46.43 1.44 4.69
CA ALA A 378 45.88 2.25 3.61
C ALA A 378 44.96 1.42 2.70
N ILE A 379 45.28 0.16 2.44
CA ILE A 379 44.43 -0.74 1.65
C ILE A 379 43.08 -0.97 2.36
N ILE A 380 43.12 -1.23 3.66
CA ILE A 380 41.90 -1.49 4.46
C ILE A 380 41.06 -0.22 4.61
N ASP A 381 41.69 0.93 4.89
CA ASP A 381 41.01 2.22 5.02
C ASP A 381 40.29 2.60 3.72
N VAL A 382 40.90 2.37 2.56
CA VAL A 382 40.28 2.58 1.24
C VAL A 382 39.08 1.65 1.06
N GLY A 383 39.19 0.38 1.47
CA GLY A 383 38.09 -0.58 1.42
C GLY A 383 36.86 -0.14 2.26
N PHE A 384 37.11 0.27 3.50
CA PHE A 384 36.02 0.79 4.37
C PHE A 384 35.42 2.10 3.82
N ALA A 385 36.24 3.04 3.33
CA ALA A 385 35.77 4.29 2.75
C ALA A 385 34.92 4.06 1.48
N PHE A 386 35.30 3.11 0.64
CA PHE A 386 34.56 2.72 -0.54
C PHE A 386 33.17 2.15 -0.18
N ILE A 387 33.12 1.27 0.82
CA ILE A 387 31.85 0.72 1.31
C ILE A 387 30.98 1.80 1.93
N ALA A 388 31.55 2.71 2.72
CA ALA A 388 30.81 3.83 3.29
C ALA A 388 30.11 4.66 2.21
N THR A 389 30.86 5.04 1.16
CA THR A 389 30.31 5.83 0.05
C THR A 389 29.21 5.08 -0.72
N LYS A 390 29.39 3.79 -0.97
CA LYS A 390 28.36 2.96 -1.60
C LYS A 390 27.10 2.86 -0.73
N PHE A 391 27.25 2.63 0.56
CA PHE A 391 26.13 2.51 1.49
C PHE A 391 25.37 3.84 1.63
N GLU A 392 26.03 4.98 1.62
CA GLU A 392 25.38 6.30 1.57
C GLU A 392 24.53 6.46 0.31
N THR A 393 25.04 6.04 -0.84
CA THR A 393 24.35 6.12 -2.12
C THR A 393 23.10 5.21 -2.11
N GLU A 394 23.26 3.95 -1.74
CA GLU A 394 22.17 2.97 -1.66
C GLU A 394 21.12 3.39 -0.62
N ALA A 395 21.52 3.95 0.53
CA ALA A 395 20.60 4.48 1.53
C ALA A 395 19.77 5.65 0.99
N SER A 396 20.40 6.57 0.25
CA SER A 396 19.71 7.69 -0.41
C SER A 396 18.72 7.21 -1.46
N ASP A 397 19.08 6.24 -2.27
CA ASP A 397 18.20 5.70 -3.32
C ASP A 397 17.07 4.89 -2.71
N PHE A 398 17.33 4.13 -1.67
CA PHE A 398 16.29 3.43 -0.89
C PHE A 398 15.30 4.43 -0.25
N GLU A 399 15.79 5.52 0.33
CA GLU A 399 14.92 6.57 0.88
C GLU A 399 14.04 7.25 -0.19
N LYS A 400 14.58 7.45 -1.40
CA LYS A 400 13.78 7.97 -2.54
C LYS A 400 12.67 7.00 -2.96
N ILE A 401 12.97 5.70 -3.01
CA ILE A 401 11.98 4.65 -3.30
C ILE A 401 10.89 4.66 -2.23
N LEU A 402 11.25 4.72 -0.95
CA LEU A 402 10.31 4.79 0.16
C LEU A 402 9.46 6.07 0.14
N LYS A 403 10.04 7.23 -0.18
CA LYS A 403 9.29 8.51 -0.33
C LYS A 403 8.31 8.47 -1.50
N GLY A 404 8.61 7.73 -2.58
CA GLY A 404 7.69 7.50 -3.70
C GLY A 404 6.47 6.66 -3.32
N VAL A 405 6.55 5.90 -2.23
CA VAL A 405 5.48 5.07 -1.68
C VAL A 405 4.74 5.82 -0.56
N LYS A 406 4.02 6.87 -0.93
CA LYS A 406 3.32 7.84 -0.03
C LYS A 406 2.35 7.27 1.02
N TYR A 407 2.23 5.96 1.21
CA TYR A 407 1.24 5.34 2.11
C TYR A 407 1.81 4.72 3.38
N PHE A 408 3.12 4.58 3.49
CA PHE A 408 3.75 4.14 4.75
C PHE A 408 4.11 5.35 5.62
N THR A 409 3.11 6.17 5.98
CA THR A 409 3.28 7.23 6.99
C THR A 409 3.14 6.72 8.43
N GLY A 410 3.02 5.42 8.61
CA GLY A 410 3.11 4.76 9.91
C GLY A 410 4.56 4.43 10.22
N THR A 411 5.09 5.06 11.20
CA THR A 411 6.41 5.08 11.83
C THR A 411 7.13 3.74 12.11
N GLY A 412 6.73 2.62 11.49
CA GLY A 412 7.23 1.29 11.92
C GLY A 412 8.23 0.60 11.00
N THR A 413 8.14 0.73 9.67
CA THR A 413 8.91 -0.14 8.77
C THR A 413 9.86 0.60 7.83
N ALA A 414 9.43 1.68 7.20
CA ALA A 414 10.29 2.48 6.33
C ALA A 414 11.37 3.23 7.11
N THR A 415 11.04 3.73 8.30
CA THR A 415 12.00 4.31 9.25
C THR A 415 12.96 3.27 9.82
N GLY A 416 12.53 2.01 9.98
CA GLY A 416 13.38 0.92 10.44
C GLY A 416 14.52 0.62 9.46
N ALA A 417 14.23 0.42 8.19
CA ALA A 417 15.25 0.13 7.17
C ALA A 417 16.19 1.33 6.92
N ALA A 418 15.66 2.56 6.87
CA ALA A 418 16.49 3.76 6.75
C ALA A 418 17.38 4.00 7.99
N SER A 419 16.86 3.76 9.21
CA SER A 419 17.66 3.87 10.45
C SER A 419 18.69 2.75 10.56
N MET A 420 18.41 1.55 10.04
CA MET A 420 19.41 0.46 9.94
C MET A 420 20.57 0.88 9.03
N LEU A 421 20.28 1.45 7.85
CA LEU A 421 21.32 1.94 6.94
C LEU A 421 22.11 3.10 7.55
N THR A 422 21.48 3.99 8.30
CA THR A 422 22.16 5.06 9.04
C THR A 422 23.07 4.49 10.14
N GLY A 423 22.63 3.48 10.87
CA GLY A 423 23.44 2.77 11.86
C GLY A 423 24.66 2.07 11.26
N VAL A 424 24.55 1.55 10.03
CA VAL A 424 25.69 1.02 9.25
C VAL A 424 26.72 2.12 8.97
N LEU A 425 26.28 3.30 8.54
CA LEU A 425 27.15 4.43 8.24
C LEU A 425 27.89 4.95 9.49
N GLU A 426 27.22 4.99 10.64
CA GLU A 426 27.84 5.32 11.93
C GLU A 426 28.89 4.26 12.34
N GLY A 427 28.60 2.97 12.13
CA GLY A 427 29.51 1.86 12.36
C GLY A 427 30.78 1.94 11.50
N LEU A 428 30.65 2.32 10.21
CA LEU A 428 31.79 2.57 9.31
C LEU A 428 32.71 3.67 9.84
N GLY A 429 32.14 4.76 10.36
CA GLY A 429 32.92 5.84 10.97
C GLY A 429 33.73 5.39 12.21
N LEU A 430 33.20 4.42 12.97
CA LEU A 430 33.90 3.82 14.11
C LEU A 430 34.99 2.85 13.68
N GLY A 431 34.80 2.06 12.61
CA GLY A 431 35.82 1.15 12.06
C GLY A 431 37.06 1.88 11.57
N ALA A 432 36.91 2.96 10.82
CA ALA A 432 38.02 3.80 10.36
C ALA A 432 38.77 4.43 11.53
N LYS A 433 38.09 4.83 12.62
CA LYS A 433 38.75 5.34 13.85
C LYS A 433 39.48 4.24 14.63
N ALA A 434 39.03 3.01 14.60
CA ALA A 434 39.68 1.89 15.27
C ALA A 434 41.06 1.59 14.68
N LEU A 435 41.18 1.67 13.36
CA LEU A 435 42.44 1.47 12.62
C LEU A 435 43.43 2.64 12.77
N SER A 436 42.97 3.85 13.16
CA SER A 436 43.85 5.02 13.35
C SER A 436 44.81 4.92 14.55
N ARG A 437 44.66 3.91 15.41
CA ARG A 437 45.49 3.74 16.63
C ARG A 437 46.71 2.83 16.46
N VAL A 438 47.15 2.56 15.21
CA VAL A 438 48.36 1.73 14.93
C VAL A 438 49.61 2.29 15.63
N THR A 439 49.78 3.60 15.69
CA THR A 439 50.90 4.27 16.39
C THR A 439 51.00 3.94 17.89
N ALA A 440 49.85 3.71 18.56
CA ALA A 440 49.85 3.32 19.98
C ALA A 440 50.26 1.85 20.18
N ILE A 441 49.99 1.00 19.19
CA ILE A 441 50.30 -0.43 19.22
C ILE A 441 51.81 -0.68 18.99
N LEU A 442 52.44 0.13 18.15
CA LEU A 442 53.87 0.06 17.87
C LEU A 442 54.79 0.41 19.08
N GLY A 443 54.21 1.00 20.14
CA GLY A 443 54.94 1.31 21.37
C GLY A 443 55.59 0.09 22.04
N ALA A 444 54.96 -1.09 21.98
CA ALA A 444 55.53 -2.32 22.53
C ALA A 444 56.80 -2.79 21.76
N VAL A 445 56.76 -2.64 20.42
CA VAL A 445 57.88 -2.97 19.55
C VAL A 445 59.07 -2.04 19.83
N ILE A 446 58.83 -0.77 20.11
CA ILE A 446 59.88 0.21 20.44
C ILE A 446 60.66 -0.21 21.72
N ILE A 447 59.94 -0.67 22.75
CA ILE A 447 60.55 -1.14 24.01
C ILE A 447 61.44 -2.37 23.76
N ALA A 448 60.97 -3.33 22.94
CA ALA A 448 61.78 -4.49 22.58
C ALA A 448 63.00 -4.14 21.73
N LEU A 449 62.89 -3.14 20.85
CA LEU A 449 64.02 -2.63 20.07
C LEU A 449 65.09 -1.91 20.93
N GLU A 450 64.68 -1.21 22.00
CA GLU A 450 65.61 -0.63 22.98
C GLU A 450 66.40 -1.72 23.74
N ALA A 451 65.84 -2.89 23.97
CA ALA A 451 66.53 -4.02 24.55
C ALA A 451 67.65 -4.57 23.59
N VAL A 452 67.32 -4.66 22.29
CA VAL A 452 68.27 -5.04 21.23
C VAL A 452 69.40 -4.05 21.14
N GLU A 453 69.15 -2.74 21.25
CA GLU A 453 70.13 -1.70 21.24
C GLU A 453 71.13 -1.79 22.44
N ARG A 454 70.58 -2.02 23.65
CA ARG A 454 71.40 -2.19 24.85
C ARG A 454 72.40 -3.35 24.73
N ILE A 455 72.00 -4.47 24.12
CA ILE A 455 72.88 -5.59 23.85
C ILE A 455 73.90 -5.22 22.78
N TRP A 456 73.47 -4.51 21.73
CA TRP A 456 74.38 -4.02 20.71
C TRP A 456 75.54 -3.14 21.26
N GLU A 457 75.22 -2.15 22.09
CA GLU A 457 76.23 -1.27 22.73
C GLU A 457 77.17 -2.04 23.64
N GLY A 458 76.74 -3.15 24.21
CA GLY A 458 77.49 -4.00 25.14
C GLY A 458 78.34 -5.10 24.50
N ILE A 459 78.33 -5.31 23.17
CA ILE A 459 79.06 -6.39 22.47
C ILE A 459 80.57 -6.24 22.65
N LYS A 460 81.21 -7.20 23.34
CA LYS A 460 82.67 -7.29 23.52
C LYS A 460 83.23 -8.40 22.64
N GLN A 461 84.43 -8.18 22.11
CA GLN A 461 85.08 -9.14 21.20
C GLN A 461 85.39 -10.50 21.82
N THR A 462 85.33 -10.67 23.16
CA THR A 462 85.70 -11.87 23.87
C THR A 462 84.52 -12.82 24.10
N GLU A 463 83.22 -12.40 23.89
CA GLU A 463 82.03 -13.15 24.24
C GLU A 463 81.01 -13.21 23.07
N LEU A 464 81.49 -13.14 21.85
CA LEU A 464 80.67 -12.99 20.64
C LEU A 464 79.49 -14.00 20.50
N GLU A 465 79.76 -15.27 20.78
CA GLU A 465 78.73 -16.33 20.62
C GLU A 465 77.62 -16.22 21.70
N GLU A 466 77.97 -15.75 22.90
CA GLU A 466 77.00 -15.48 23.95
C GLU A 466 76.21 -14.21 23.66
N ASP A 467 76.86 -13.16 23.16
CA ASP A 467 76.17 -11.94 22.75
C ASP A 467 75.27 -12.15 21.54
N LYS A 468 75.67 -12.94 20.53
CA LYS A 468 74.79 -13.39 19.42
C LYS A 468 73.57 -14.13 19.92
N LYS A 469 73.74 -15.03 20.90
CA LYS A 469 72.59 -15.81 21.47
C LYS A 469 71.64 -14.88 22.20
N LYS A 470 72.14 -13.91 22.98
CA LYS A 470 71.25 -12.91 23.62
C LYS A 470 70.56 -12.03 22.58
N LEU A 471 71.23 -11.58 21.55
CA LEU A 471 70.70 -10.78 20.48
C LEU A 471 69.61 -11.57 19.71
N LYS A 472 69.87 -12.82 19.38
CA LYS A 472 68.87 -13.72 18.76
C LYS A 472 67.59 -13.83 19.59
N ALA A 473 67.74 -14.03 20.92
CA ALA A 473 66.59 -14.14 21.82
C ALA A 473 65.75 -12.84 21.86
N GLU A 474 66.39 -11.66 21.86
CA GLU A 474 65.63 -10.41 21.83
C GLU A 474 65.00 -10.13 20.46
N VAL A 475 65.64 -10.50 19.34
CA VAL A 475 65.03 -10.40 18.00
C VAL A 475 63.83 -11.34 17.87
N GLU A 476 63.86 -12.57 18.44
CA GLU A 476 62.70 -13.45 18.47
C GLU A 476 61.56 -12.84 19.28
N LYS A 477 61.83 -12.15 20.39
CA LYS A 477 60.79 -11.42 21.14
C LYS A 477 60.16 -10.31 20.29
N VAL A 478 60.98 -9.50 19.61
CA VAL A 478 60.49 -8.46 18.70
C VAL A 478 59.58 -9.09 17.64
N LYS A 479 59.98 -10.22 17.06
CA LYS A 479 59.16 -10.97 16.11
C LYS A 479 57.82 -11.39 16.73
N GLU A 480 57.84 -12.01 17.91
CA GLU A 480 56.61 -12.41 18.61
C GLU A 480 55.67 -11.22 18.87
N ASP A 481 56.22 -10.08 19.33
CA ASP A 481 55.48 -8.85 19.56
C ASP A 481 54.87 -8.29 18.27
N VAL A 482 55.60 -8.32 17.13
CA VAL A 482 55.11 -7.91 15.82
C VAL A 482 53.93 -8.77 15.40
N PHE A 483 54.03 -10.10 15.51
CA PHE A 483 52.92 -11.01 15.17
C PHE A 483 51.71 -10.83 16.08
N LYS A 484 51.91 -10.58 17.35
CA LYS A 484 50.84 -10.24 18.28
C LYS A 484 50.15 -8.94 17.90
N ILE A 485 50.90 -7.92 17.47
CA ILE A 485 50.36 -6.65 17.00
C ILE A 485 49.58 -6.84 15.70
N ILE A 486 50.05 -7.65 14.76
CA ILE A 486 49.31 -8.03 13.54
C ILE A 486 47.95 -8.60 13.93
N GLY A 487 47.93 -9.60 14.84
CA GLY A 487 46.70 -10.20 15.33
C GLY A 487 45.74 -9.15 15.90
N GLN A 488 46.22 -8.26 16.77
CA GLN A 488 45.39 -7.22 17.39
C GLN A 488 44.87 -6.17 16.37
N PHE A 489 45.69 -5.82 15.37
CA PHE A 489 45.32 -4.89 14.32
C PHE A 489 44.16 -5.43 13.48
N TYR A 490 44.30 -6.65 12.97
CA TYR A 490 43.26 -7.27 12.14
C TYR A 490 42.04 -7.70 12.93
N GLN A 491 42.17 -8.05 14.21
CA GLN A 491 41.05 -8.32 15.10
C GLN A 491 40.08 -7.14 15.16
N LYS A 492 40.58 -5.91 15.28
CA LYS A 492 39.74 -4.71 15.29
C LYS A 492 39.07 -4.43 13.94
N GLY A 493 39.76 -4.73 12.83
CA GLY A 493 39.17 -4.64 11.50
C GLY A 493 38.03 -5.62 11.31
N LEU A 494 38.18 -6.85 11.82
CA LEU A 494 37.15 -7.87 11.81
C LEU A 494 35.96 -7.54 12.73
N GLU A 495 36.19 -6.94 13.88
CA GLU A 495 35.11 -6.45 14.76
C GLU A 495 34.26 -5.40 14.03
N ALA A 496 34.85 -4.42 13.37
CA ALA A 496 34.13 -3.44 12.56
C ALA A 496 33.39 -4.09 11.38
N TYR A 497 33.94 -5.11 10.76
CA TYR A 497 33.28 -5.90 9.74
C TYR A 497 32.03 -6.60 10.30
N GLU A 498 32.12 -7.21 11.47
CA GLU A 498 30.98 -7.94 12.08
C GLU A 498 29.82 -6.99 12.44
N ASP A 499 30.11 -5.76 12.87
CA ASP A 499 29.06 -4.75 13.11
C ASP A 499 28.28 -4.43 11.80
N LEU A 500 29.00 -4.31 10.67
CA LEU A 500 28.39 -4.11 9.36
C LEU A 500 27.59 -5.33 8.90
N ASN A 501 28.13 -6.51 9.11
CA ASN A 501 27.46 -7.77 8.77
C ASN A 501 26.16 -7.95 9.55
N LEU A 502 26.12 -7.55 10.82
CA LEU A 502 24.89 -7.55 11.62
C LEU A 502 23.80 -6.68 11.01
N ALA A 503 24.15 -5.52 10.47
CA ALA A 503 23.18 -4.65 9.80
C ALA A 503 22.60 -5.28 8.52
N ILE A 504 23.42 -6.01 7.76
CA ILE A 504 22.96 -6.78 6.58
C ILE A 504 22.04 -7.93 7.01
N ILE A 505 22.34 -8.61 8.10
CA ILE A 505 21.46 -9.64 8.67
C ILE A 505 20.09 -9.04 9.05
N ASN A 506 20.09 -7.85 9.66
CA ASN A 506 18.86 -7.16 10.01
C ASN A 506 18.04 -6.78 8.76
N LEU A 507 18.69 -6.32 7.69
CA LEU A 507 18.06 -6.06 6.40
C LEU A 507 17.40 -7.33 5.82
N LYS A 508 18.07 -8.48 5.92
CA LYS A 508 17.50 -9.78 5.52
C LYS A 508 16.26 -10.16 6.32
N ASN A 509 16.26 -9.87 7.63
CA ASN A 509 15.10 -10.11 8.48
C ASN A 509 13.92 -9.21 8.09
N GLU A 510 14.18 -7.95 7.72
CA GLU A 510 13.13 -7.04 7.24
C GLU A 510 12.53 -7.51 5.90
N ILE A 511 13.35 -8.01 4.98
CA ILE A 511 12.87 -8.65 3.74
C ILE A 511 11.93 -9.82 4.06
N LYS A 512 12.27 -10.63 5.04
CA LYS A 512 11.44 -11.75 5.48
C LYS A 512 10.10 -11.26 6.04
N SER A 513 10.12 -10.26 6.90
CA SER A 513 8.92 -9.64 7.49
C SER A 513 8.02 -9.04 6.41
N SER A 514 8.58 -8.32 5.42
CA SER A 514 7.81 -7.75 4.31
C SER A 514 7.18 -8.83 3.43
N LYS A 515 7.85 -9.96 3.20
CA LYS A 515 7.27 -11.12 2.49
C LYS A 515 6.12 -11.78 3.26
N GLU A 516 6.20 -11.84 4.58
CA GLU A 516 5.11 -12.34 5.41
C GLU A 516 3.88 -11.42 5.33
N ARG A 517 4.08 -10.10 5.37
CA ARG A 517 3.04 -9.10 5.14
C ARG A 517 2.41 -9.23 3.75
N GLN A 518 3.23 -9.38 2.71
CA GLN A 518 2.78 -9.61 1.35
C GLN A 518 1.86 -10.83 1.27
N LYS A 519 2.30 -11.96 1.81
CA LYS A 519 1.53 -13.21 1.81
C LYS A 519 0.19 -13.08 2.56
N THR A 520 0.17 -12.37 3.69
CA THR A 520 -1.06 -12.12 4.45
C THR A 520 -2.06 -11.32 3.62
N LEU A 521 -1.59 -10.28 2.94
CA LEU A 521 -2.44 -9.43 2.09
C LEU A 521 -2.93 -10.17 0.84
N GLU A 522 -2.08 -10.99 0.22
CA GLU A 522 -2.45 -11.86 -0.91
C GLU A 522 -3.55 -12.85 -0.51
N SER A 523 -3.44 -13.47 0.66
CA SER A 523 -4.46 -14.39 1.18
C SER A 523 -5.79 -13.68 1.42
N TRP A 524 -5.77 -12.49 1.99
CA TRP A 524 -6.97 -11.69 2.22
C TRP A 524 -7.64 -11.25 0.91
N ILE A 525 -6.86 -10.79 -0.07
CA ILE A 525 -7.39 -10.44 -1.40
C ILE A 525 -8.00 -11.68 -2.08
N ALA A 526 -7.33 -12.84 -1.99
CA ALA A 526 -7.86 -14.09 -2.52
C ALA A 526 -9.17 -14.48 -1.85
N HIS A 527 -9.28 -14.34 -0.52
CA HIS A 527 -10.54 -14.55 0.22
C HIS A 527 -11.65 -13.63 -0.30
N GLY A 528 -11.39 -12.33 -0.45
CA GLY A 528 -12.38 -11.40 -1.00
C GLY A 528 -12.87 -11.80 -2.40
N LYS A 529 -11.98 -12.21 -3.29
CA LYS A 529 -12.36 -12.71 -4.63
C LYS A 529 -13.24 -13.97 -4.58
N THR A 530 -13.09 -14.82 -3.57
CA THR A 530 -13.98 -16.00 -3.40
C THR A 530 -15.37 -15.63 -2.89
N ILE A 531 -15.52 -14.46 -2.27
CA ILE A 531 -16.83 -13.95 -1.85
C ILE A 531 -17.57 -13.31 -3.03
N GLU A 532 -16.82 -12.70 -3.95
CA GLU A 532 -17.36 -12.08 -5.16
C GLU A 532 -17.88 -13.13 -6.17
N ALA A 533 -17.21 -14.28 -6.28
CA ALA A 533 -17.60 -15.39 -7.17
C ALA A 533 -18.80 -16.17 -6.64
#